data_a28bd412c787e89c1c4fc23f796b3ff3
#
_entry.id   a28bd412c787e89c1c4fc23f796b3ff3
#
_cell.length_a   1.000
_cell.length_b   1.000
_cell.length_c   1.000
_cell.angle_alpha   90.00
_cell.angle_beta   90.00
_cell.angle_gamma   90.00
#
_symmetry.space_group_name_H-M   'P 1'
#
loop_
_entity.id
_entity.type
_entity.pdbx_description
1 polymer ?
#
loop_
_entity_poly.entity_id
_entity_poly.type
_entity_poly.pdbx_seq_one_letter_code
_entity_poly.pdbx_strand_id
1 'polypeptide(L)'
;DVYKRQAPVLIVEGILPFVEPELCAMFDYKIFVDTDADERILRRLVRDVKERGRSLDSVIEQYLTTVKPMHEAFVEPSKRNADIIVPNGGENTTAIEMLAHHIRSLIEKANMR
;
A
#
# COMPACT_ATOMS: atom_id res chain seq x y z
N ASP A 1 16.26 20.44 14.93
CA ASP A 1 15.98 19.50 15.00
C ASP A 1 16.11 18.49 13.97
N VAL A 2 16.03 17.36 14.31
CA VAL A 2 16.29 16.30 13.52
C VAL A 2 15.53 16.33 12.29
N TYR A 3 14.48 16.91 12.36
CA TYR A 3 13.73 16.91 11.25
C TYR A 3 14.13 17.90 10.31
N LYS A 4 15.01 18.65 10.63
CA LYS A 4 15.48 19.58 9.69
C LYS A 4 16.21 18.87 8.64
N ARG A 5 16.76 17.69 9.00
CA ARG A 5 17.43 16.96 8.05
C ARG A 5 16.48 16.03 7.46
N GLN A 6 15.94 16.33 6.39
CA GLN A 6 14.96 15.51 5.76
C GLN A 6 15.59 14.42 4.94
N ALA A 7 14.96 13.27 4.91
CA ALA A 7 15.38 12.22 4.02
C ALA A 7 15.14 12.66 2.57
N PRO A 8 16.01 12.27 1.62
CA PRO A 8 15.80 12.59 0.21
C PRO A 8 14.50 11.97 -0.32
N VAL A 9 14.10 10.82 0.21
CA VAL A 9 12.87 10.13 -0.18
C VAL A 9 12.17 9.64 1.07
N LEU A 10 10.88 9.91 1.18
CA LEU A 10 10.06 9.43 2.26
C LEU A 10 8.96 8.56 1.67
N ILE A 11 8.87 7.32 2.14
CA ILE A 11 7.85 6.37 1.68
C ILE A 11 6.80 6.22 2.77
N VAL A 12 5.54 6.51 2.41
CA VAL A 12 4.40 6.34 3.30
C VAL A 12 3.55 5.21 2.75
N GLU A 13 3.27 4.20 3.55
CA GLU A 13 2.48 3.07 3.11
C GLU A 13 1.26 2.87 4.00
N GLY A 14 0.25 2.23 3.46
CA GLY A 14 -0.97 1.95 4.19
C GLY A 14 -2.12 1.69 3.23
N ILE A 15 -3.30 1.48 3.77
CA ILE A 15 -4.49 1.21 2.95
C ILE A 15 -5.32 2.46 2.69
N LEU A 16 -5.10 3.55 3.43
CA LEU A 16 -5.92 4.76 3.33
C LEU A 16 -5.21 6.04 2.83
N PRO A 17 -3.93 6.02 2.41
CA PRO A 17 -3.26 7.27 2.06
C PRO A 17 -3.94 8.07 0.94
N PHE A 18 -4.60 7.40 0.00
CA PHE A 18 -5.25 8.08 -1.12
C PHE A 18 -6.73 8.38 -0.90
N VAL A 19 -7.25 8.03 0.27
CA VAL A 19 -8.65 8.30 0.61
C VAL A 19 -8.79 9.73 1.14
N GLU A 20 -7.80 10.19 1.90
CA GLU A 20 -7.83 11.53 2.46
C GLU A 20 -7.26 12.54 1.46
N PRO A 21 -8.07 13.49 0.95
CA PRO A 21 -7.60 14.41 -0.09
C PRO A 21 -6.40 15.26 0.31
N GLU A 22 -6.37 15.73 1.55
CA GLU A 22 -5.26 16.57 1.99
C GLU A 22 -3.95 15.78 2.04
N LEU A 23 -4.01 14.56 2.55
CA LEU A 23 -2.84 13.71 2.60
C LEU A 23 -2.41 13.30 1.19
N CYS A 24 -3.38 12.96 0.34
CA CYS A 24 -3.10 12.56 -1.03
C CYS A 24 -2.34 13.66 -1.79
N ALA A 25 -2.71 14.91 -1.57
CA ALA A 25 -2.08 16.04 -2.23
C ALA A 25 -0.63 16.26 -1.80
N MET A 26 -0.19 15.66 -0.71
CA MET A 26 1.18 15.81 -0.22
C MET A 26 2.17 14.87 -0.90
N PHE A 27 1.69 13.88 -1.63
CA PHE A 27 2.58 12.91 -2.27
C PHE A 27 3.02 13.37 -3.65
N ASP A 28 4.30 13.22 -3.95
CA ASP A 28 4.83 13.50 -5.29
C ASP A 28 4.55 12.35 -6.24
N TYR A 29 4.60 11.12 -5.73
CA TYR A 29 4.31 9.91 -6.51
C TYR A 29 3.32 9.05 -5.74
N LYS A 30 2.25 8.62 -6.41
CA LYS A 30 1.19 7.82 -5.79
C LYS A 30 1.11 6.48 -6.49
N ILE A 31 1.43 5.42 -5.75
CA ILE A 31 1.49 4.07 -6.28
C ILE A 31 0.46 3.20 -5.57
N PHE A 32 -0.43 2.59 -6.32
CA PHE A 32 -1.42 1.66 -5.79
C PHE A 32 -0.99 0.24 -6.14
N VAL A 33 -0.79 -0.59 -5.11
CA VAL A 33 -0.42 -1.99 -5.29
C VAL A 33 -1.69 -2.80 -5.29
N ASP A 34 -2.04 -3.36 -6.44
CA ASP A 34 -3.29 -4.08 -6.62
C ASP A 34 -3.05 -5.59 -6.46
N THR A 35 -3.84 -6.21 -5.61
CA THR A 35 -3.78 -7.65 -5.38
C THR A 35 -5.21 -8.18 -5.43
N ASP A 36 -5.40 -9.33 -6.06
CA ASP A 36 -6.73 -9.93 -6.18
C ASP A 36 -7.34 -10.21 -4.81
N ALA A 37 -8.65 -10.09 -4.72
CA ALA A 37 -9.38 -10.23 -3.46
C ALA A 37 -9.18 -11.61 -2.81
N ASP A 38 -9.12 -12.67 -3.61
CA ASP A 38 -8.90 -14.01 -3.07
C ASP A 38 -7.52 -14.15 -2.43
N GLU A 39 -6.48 -13.56 -3.02
CA GLU A 39 -5.16 -13.57 -2.40
C GLU A 39 -5.13 -12.76 -1.12
N ARG A 40 -5.81 -11.62 -1.11
CA ARG A 40 -5.87 -10.79 0.09
C ARG A 40 -6.52 -11.52 1.26
N ILE A 41 -7.63 -12.21 1.00
CA ILE A 41 -8.31 -12.94 2.07
C ILE A 41 -7.50 -14.12 2.55
N LEU A 42 -6.84 -14.83 1.66
CA LEU A 42 -5.98 -15.94 2.04
C LEU A 42 -4.81 -15.49 2.91
N ARG A 43 -4.17 -14.40 2.57
CA ARG A 43 -3.08 -13.83 3.37
C ARG A 43 -3.58 -13.43 4.76
N ARG A 44 -4.77 -12.85 4.84
CA ARG A 44 -5.37 -12.48 6.12
C ARG A 44 -5.66 -13.69 6.98
N LEU A 45 -6.20 -14.76 6.36
CA LEU A 45 -6.49 -16.00 7.09
C LEU A 45 -5.21 -16.61 7.67
N VAL A 46 -4.15 -16.70 6.87
CA VAL A 46 -2.88 -17.26 7.32
C VAL A 46 -2.35 -16.42 8.49
N ARG A 47 -2.34 -15.11 8.36
CA ARG A 47 -1.81 -14.24 9.40
C ARG A 47 -2.63 -14.32 10.69
N ASP A 48 -3.94 -14.19 10.57
CA ASP A 48 -4.81 -14.07 11.76
C ASP A 48 -5.06 -15.41 12.44
N VAL A 49 -5.23 -16.48 11.68
CA VAL A 49 -5.50 -17.81 12.27
C VAL A 49 -4.21 -18.48 12.71
N LYS A 50 -3.23 -18.57 11.82
CA LYS A 50 -1.99 -19.29 12.14
C LYS A 50 -1.04 -18.53 13.03
N GLU A 51 -0.88 -17.23 12.77
CA GLU A 51 0.13 -16.45 13.48
C GLU A 51 -0.40 -15.74 14.71
N ARG A 52 -1.67 -15.35 14.71
CA ARG A 52 -2.28 -14.61 15.81
C ARG A 52 -3.31 -15.38 16.62
N GLY A 53 -3.52 -16.65 16.27
CA GLY A 53 -4.41 -17.53 17.03
C GLY A 53 -5.89 -17.17 17.02
N ARG A 54 -6.34 -16.39 16.05
CA ARG A 54 -7.76 -16.04 15.94
C ARG A 54 -8.54 -17.23 15.37
N SER A 55 -9.83 -17.33 15.70
CA SER A 55 -10.67 -18.36 15.13
C SER A 55 -10.99 -18.06 13.68
N LEU A 56 -11.15 -19.09 12.87
CA LEU A 56 -11.53 -18.95 11.48
C LEU A 56 -12.84 -18.20 11.34
N ASP A 57 -13.83 -18.54 12.15
CA ASP A 57 -15.14 -17.89 12.10
C ASP A 57 -15.06 -16.40 12.38
N SER A 58 -14.25 -15.99 13.35
CA SER A 58 -14.12 -14.58 13.70
C SER A 58 -13.46 -13.78 12.58
N VAL A 59 -12.49 -14.39 11.89
CA VAL A 59 -11.81 -13.73 10.77
C VAL A 59 -12.75 -13.57 9.58
N ILE A 60 -13.52 -14.61 9.27
CA ILE A 60 -14.48 -14.58 8.18
C ILE A 60 -15.56 -13.53 8.45
N GLU A 61 -16.11 -13.49 9.67
CA GLU A 61 -17.11 -12.50 10.03
C GLU A 61 -16.56 -11.10 9.91
N GLN A 62 -15.38 -10.84 10.43
CA GLN A 62 -14.76 -9.52 10.33
C GLN A 62 -14.55 -9.12 8.86
N TYR A 63 -14.13 -10.07 8.04
CA TYR A 63 -13.90 -9.78 6.63
C TYR A 63 -15.20 -9.35 5.94
N LEU A 64 -16.25 -10.12 6.14
CA LEU A 64 -17.53 -9.86 5.47
C LEU A 64 -18.23 -8.59 5.99
N THR A 65 -18.13 -8.31 7.29
CA THR A 65 -18.85 -7.19 7.88
C THR A 65 -18.07 -5.88 7.88
N THR A 66 -16.76 -5.93 7.84
CA THR A 66 -15.92 -4.73 7.96
C THR A 66 -14.93 -4.57 6.82
N VAL A 67 -14.05 -5.56 6.62
CA VAL A 67 -12.92 -5.40 5.71
C VAL A 67 -13.35 -5.25 4.26
N LYS A 68 -14.21 -6.15 3.79
CA LYS A 68 -14.67 -6.13 2.40
C LYS A 68 -15.49 -4.88 2.08
N PRO A 69 -16.49 -4.49 2.88
CA PRO A 69 -17.23 -3.26 2.62
C PRO A 69 -16.35 -2.02 2.64
N MET A 70 -15.41 -1.94 3.58
CA MET A 70 -14.49 -0.80 3.67
C MET A 70 -13.58 -0.74 2.44
N HIS A 71 -13.06 -1.88 2.01
CA HIS A 71 -12.22 -1.92 0.83
C HIS A 71 -12.98 -1.45 -0.40
N GLU A 72 -14.20 -1.95 -0.59
CA GLU A 72 -15.01 -1.59 -1.75
C GLU A 72 -15.45 -0.13 -1.73
N ALA A 73 -15.73 0.39 -0.54
CA ALA A 73 -16.22 1.76 -0.41
C ALA A 73 -15.10 2.82 -0.47
N PHE A 74 -13.93 2.51 0.04
CA PHE A 74 -12.86 3.50 0.19
C PHE A 74 -11.56 3.14 -0.51
N VAL A 75 -11.08 1.92 -0.33
CA VAL A 75 -9.76 1.55 -0.85
C VAL A 75 -9.77 1.37 -2.37
N GLU A 76 -10.69 0.56 -2.88
CA GLU A 76 -10.77 0.30 -4.31
C GLU A 76 -11.02 1.59 -5.12
N PRO A 77 -11.96 2.45 -4.73
CA PRO A 77 -12.15 3.70 -5.45
C PRO A 77 -10.95 4.64 -5.39
N SER A 78 -10.11 4.57 -4.33
CA SER A 78 -8.95 5.44 -4.20
C SER A 78 -7.89 5.16 -5.26
N LYS A 79 -8.00 4.02 -5.94
CA LYS A 79 -7.10 3.65 -7.04
C LYS A 79 -7.04 4.72 -8.12
N ARG A 80 -8.14 5.43 -8.34
CA ARG A 80 -8.18 6.49 -9.34
C ARG A 80 -7.23 7.65 -9.04
N ASN A 81 -6.79 7.77 -7.79
CA ASN A 81 -5.88 8.82 -7.37
C ASN A 81 -4.41 8.41 -7.53
N ALA A 82 -4.14 7.18 -7.93
CA ALA A 82 -2.77 6.71 -8.10
C ALA A 82 -2.20 7.17 -9.44
N ASP A 83 -0.90 7.42 -9.44
CA ASP A 83 -0.17 7.70 -10.67
C ASP A 83 0.18 6.40 -11.39
N ILE A 84 0.44 5.36 -10.61
CA ILE A 84 0.80 4.03 -11.12
C ILE A 84 0.05 2.97 -10.35
N ILE A 85 -0.47 1.99 -11.05
CA ILE A 85 -1.09 0.82 -10.44
C ILE A 85 -0.21 -0.38 -10.75
N VAL A 86 0.26 -1.06 -9.70
CA VAL A 86 1.12 -2.24 -9.82
C VAL A 86 0.24 -3.49 -9.67
N PRO A 87 0.00 -4.24 -10.72
CA PRO A 87 -0.80 -5.46 -10.63
C PRO A 87 0.01 -6.58 -9.98
N ASN A 88 -0.69 -7.59 -9.47
CA ASN A 88 -0.10 -8.78 -8.84
C ASN A 88 0.69 -8.50 -7.56
N GLY A 89 0.46 -7.36 -6.95
CA GLY A 89 1.03 -7.05 -5.65
C GLY A 89 2.54 -7.17 -5.60
N GLY A 90 3.04 -7.68 -4.48
CA GLY A 90 4.48 -7.81 -4.26
C GLY A 90 5.15 -8.87 -5.10
N GLU A 91 4.40 -9.66 -5.86
CA GLU A 91 4.97 -10.68 -6.73
C GLU A 91 5.33 -10.13 -8.11
N ASN A 92 5.00 -8.89 -8.39
CA ASN A 92 5.36 -8.24 -9.64
C ASN A 92 6.79 -7.71 -9.54
N THR A 93 7.76 -8.60 -9.74
CA THR A 93 9.17 -8.25 -9.59
C THR A 93 9.63 -7.22 -10.61
N THR A 94 9.07 -7.23 -11.80
CA THR A 94 9.43 -6.24 -12.83
C THR A 94 9.05 -4.84 -12.37
N ALA A 95 7.84 -4.65 -11.86
CA ALA A 95 7.41 -3.35 -11.38
C ALA A 95 8.23 -2.90 -10.17
N ILE A 96 8.53 -3.84 -9.26
CA ILE A 96 9.34 -3.54 -8.07
C ILE A 96 10.73 -3.08 -8.46
N GLU A 97 11.35 -3.74 -9.43
CA GLU A 97 12.68 -3.35 -9.91
C GLU A 97 12.67 -1.96 -10.55
N MET A 98 11.65 -1.67 -11.35
CA MET A 98 11.52 -0.35 -11.97
C MET A 98 11.35 0.74 -10.92
N LEU A 99 10.52 0.50 -9.91
CA LEU A 99 10.30 1.47 -8.84
C LEU A 99 11.56 1.65 -8.00
N ALA A 100 12.25 0.56 -7.66
CA ALA A 100 13.48 0.64 -6.90
C ALA A 100 14.55 1.44 -7.65
N HIS A 101 14.64 1.23 -8.96
CA HIS A 101 15.58 1.96 -9.80
C HIS A 101 15.25 3.46 -9.80
N HIS A 102 13.97 3.80 -9.94
CA HIS A 102 13.55 5.19 -9.93
C HIS A 102 13.83 5.86 -8.58
N ILE A 103 13.57 5.16 -7.48
CA ILE A 103 13.85 5.68 -6.14
C ILE A 103 15.34 5.93 -5.96
N ARG A 104 16.19 5.00 -6.40
CA ARG A 104 17.64 5.22 -6.34
C ARG A 104 18.06 6.44 -7.15
N SER A 105 17.47 6.63 -8.31
CA SER A 105 17.74 7.81 -9.14
C SER A 105 17.38 9.10 -8.41
N LEU A 106 16.24 9.12 -7.70
CA LEU A 106 15.82 10.29 -6.93
C LEU A 106 16.80 10.59 -5.79
N ILE A 107 17.29 9.54 -5.12
CA ILE A 107 18.24 9.70 -4.03
C ILE A 107 19.56 10.25 -4.57
N GLU A 108 20.03 9.74 -5.69
CA GLU A 108 21.27 10.23 -6.30
C GLU A 108 21.16 11.71 -6.68
N LYS A 109 20.05 12.11 -7.26
CA LYS A 109 19.83 13.52 -7.60
C LYS A 109 19.82 14.40 -6.36
N ALA A 110 19.21 13.95 -5.29
CA ALA A 110 19.18 14.70 -4.04
C ALA A 110 20.59 14.88 -3.46
N ASN A 111 21.42 13.84 -3.58
CA ASN A 111 22.78 13.87 -3.04
C ASN A 111 23.73 14.73 -3.87
N MET A 112 23.35 15.07 -5.08
CA MET A 112 24.19 15.89 -5.96
C MET A 112 24.01 17.39 -5.72
N ARG A 113 23.12 17.77 -4.83
CA ARG A 113 22.86 19.19 -4.54
C ARG A 113 23.76 19.79 -3.50
#